data_4294f53ab00f7b9ccf676ca1892125df
#
_entry.id   4294f53ab00f7b9ccf676ca1892125df
#
_cell.length_a   1.000
_cell.length_b   1.000
_cell.length_c   1.000
_cell.angle_alpha   90.00
_cell.angle_beta   90.00
_cell.angle_gamma   90.00
#
_symmetry.space_group_name_H-M   'P 1'
#
loop_
_entity.id
_entity.type
_entity.pdbx_description
1 polymer ?
#
loop_
_entity_poly.entity_id
_entity_poly.type
_entity_poly.pdbx_seq_one_letter_code
_entity_poly.pdbx_strand_id
1 'polypeptide(L)'
;MTTTPTAAPILPPDVLGVGRAPVLVTGASGVLGRAVVEELRASAIPVRALVHRTPITDVTCAVGDIVTGAGLDEALPGVGAVIHCATDPSNARVDRDGTLNLLRSLDAWAPGAHLVLPSIVGCWNNPLAYYRTKADTENLAESWSGRASIVRATQFHTLAHEVVSGAAARLTGAESRVRVSPVDPEWVARKLVDVALIRTSLATPLELAGPETFSLGELSTLTAHLESRRPVRSVQVPTLGGVLRSFARGTNLPGEQAKRGGRTYAQWLAAR
;
A
#
# COMPACT_ATOMS: atom_id res chain seq x y z
N MET A 1 -12.17 -26.76 -22.03
CA MET A 1 -11.84 -26.99 -20.60
C MET A 1 -10.48 -26.38 -20.33
N THR A 2 -10.44 -25.13 -19.89
CA THR A 2 -9.22 -24.38 -19.58
C THR A 2 -9.09 -24.35 -18.07
N THR A 3 -8.18 -25.13 -17.55
CA THR A 3 -7.81 -25.18 -16.12
C THR A 3 -7.05 -23.91 -15.75
N THR A 4 -7.64 -23.09 -14.91
CA THR A 4 -6.99 -21.95 -14.26
C THR A 4 -5.89 -22.48 -13.34
N PRO A 5 -4.63 -22.02 -13.43
CA PRO A 5 -3.61 -22.42 -12.49
C PRO A 5 -3.89 -21.78 -11.12
N THR A 6 -4.28 -22.60 -10.15
CA THR A 6 -4.31 -22.25 -8.73
C THR A 6 -2.86 -21.99 -8.30
N ALA A 7 -2.54 -20.74 -7.99
CA ALA A 7 -1.25 -20.40 -7.41
C ALA A 7 -1.12 -21.09 -6.03
N ALA A 8 -0.23 -22.06 -5.93
CA ALA A 8 0.08 -22.72 -4.67
C ALA A 8 0.59 -21.70 -3.63
N PRO A 9 0.29 -21.90 -2.33
CA PRO A 9 0.83 -21.05 -1.28
C PRO A 9 2.36 -21.18 -1.25
N ILE A 10 3.05 -20.04 -1.15
CA ILE A 10 4.50 -19.93 -1.31
C ILE A 10 5.28 -20.50 -0.13
N LEU A 11 4.64 -20.83 0.99
CA LEU A 11 5.32 -21.40 2.18
C LEU A 11 4.46 -22.45 2.89
N PRO A 12 5.06 -23.56 3.34
CA PRO A 12 4.38 -24.50 4.22
C PRO A 12 4.16 -23.89 5.61
N PRO A 13 3.11 -24.28 6.34
CA PRO A 13 2.71 -23.68 7.63
C PRO A 13 3.73 -23.83 8.76
N ASP A 14 4.71 -24.67 8.64
CA ASP A 14 5.69 -24.97 9.70
C ASP A 14 6.90 -24.03 9.72
N VAL A 15 7.03 -23.13 8.78
CA VAL A 15 8.15 -22.16 8.72
C VAL A 15 7.95 -21.05 9.78
N LEU A 16 6.82 -21.04 10.45
CA LEU A 16 6.33 -19.94 11.26
C LEU A 16 6.53 -20.22 12.77
N GLY A 17 7.72 -19.93 13.29
CA GLY A 17 7.85 -19.61 14.72
C GLY A 17 7.02 -18.36 15.12
N VAL A 18 6.41 -17.69 14.15
CA VAL A 18 5.50 -16.54 14.26
C VAL A 18 4.03 -16.96 14.29
N GLY A 19 3.68 -18.21 14.03
CA GLY A 19 2.29 -18.68 13.86
C GLY A 19 1.36 -18.54 15.08
N ARG A 20 1.85 -18.02 16.21
CA ARG A 20 1.06 -17.69 17.40
C ARG A 20 1.16 -16.22 17.81
N ALA A 21 2.14 -15.47 17.33
CA ALA A 21 2.29 -14.04 17.64
C ALA A 21 1.40 -13.21 16.70
N PRO A 22 0.62 -12.27 17.19
CA PRO A 22 -0.23 -11.44 16.36
C PRO A 22 0.58 -10.52 15.44
N VAL A 23 -0.01 -10.19 14.29
CA VAL A 23 0.46 -9.11 13.42
C VAL A 23 -0.28 -7.84 13.79
N LEU A 24 0.44 -6.78 14.16
CA LEU A 24 -0.15 -5.46 14.38
C LEU A 24 -0.34 -4.76 13.03
N VAL A 25 -1.54 -4.24 12.80
CA VAL A 25 -1.86 -3.42 11.62
C VAL A 25 -2.18 -2.00 12.08
N THR A 26 -1.37 -1.03 11.68
CA THR A 26 -1.71 0.39 11.87
C THR A 26 -2.46 0.90 10.64
N GLY A 27 -3.31 1.92 10.80
CA GLY A 27 -4.13 2.38 9.68
C GLY A 27 -5.13 1.33 9.19
N ALA A 28 -5.56 0.42 10.07
CA ALA A 28 -6.41 -0.73 9.77
C ALA A 28 -7.79 -0.37 9.18
N SER A 29 -8.26 0.87 9.35
CA SER A 29 -9.52 1.37 8.76
C SER A 29 -9.35 1.94 7.34
N GLY A 30 -8.13 2.13 6.85
CA GLY A 30 -7.83 2.61 5.50
C GLY A 30 -8.02 1.55 4.42
N VAL A 31 -7.92 1.93 3.15
CA VAL A 31 -8.09 1.01 2.01
C VAL A 31 -7.17 -0.20 2.10
N LEU A 32 -5.87 0.03 2.26
CA LEU A 32 -4.89 -1.06 2.35
C LEU A 32 -4.97 -1.80 3.68
N GLY A 33 -5.12 -1.06 4.80
CA GLY A 33 -5.16 -1.67 6.13
C GLY A 33 -6.35 -2.62 6.31
N ARG A 34 -7.54 -2.29 5.78
CA ARG A 34 -8.68 -3.21 5.76
C ARG A 34 -8.38 -4.49 4.97
N ALA A 35 -7.82 -4.34 3.78
CA ALA A 35 -7.44 -5.50 2.96
C ALA A 35 -6.41 -6.40 3.67
N VAL A 36 -5.45 -5.80 4.40
CA VAL A 36 -4.47 -6.54 5.21
C VAL A 36 -5.15 -7.28 6.37
N VAL A 37 -6.06 -6.62 7.09
CA VAL A 37 -6.81 -7.24 8.18
C VAL A 37 -7.64 -8.44 7.68
N GLU A 38 -8.34 -8.28 6.56
CA GLU A 38 -9.13 -9.36 5.96
C GLU A 38 -8.24 -10.52 5.49
N GLU A 39 -7.09 -10.26 4.90
CA GLU A 39 -6.15 -11.29 4.48
C GLU A 39 -5.58 -12.07 5.67
N LEU A 40 -5.22 -11.40 6.75
CA LEU A 40 -4.75 -12.04 8.00
C LEU A 40 -5.84 -12.94 8.58
N ARG A 41 -7.09 -12.46 8.62
CA ARG A 41 -8.24 -13.25 9.11
C ARG A 41 -8.51 -14.47 8.23
N ALA A 42 -8.55 -14.28 6.91
CA ALA A 42 -8.75 -15.37 5.95
C ALA A 42 -7.65 -16.44 6.05
N SER A 43 -6.44 -16.05 6.41
CA SER A 43 -5.29 -16.93 6.62
C SER A 43 -5.20 -17.50 8.06
N ALA A 44 -6.18 -17.24 8.91
CA ALA A 44 -6.20 -17.63 10.33
C ALA A 44 -4.95 -17.15 11.13
N ILE A 45 -4.38 -16.01 10.75
CA ILE A 45 -3.26 -15.37 11.43
C ILE A 45 -3.82 -14.40 12.48
N PRO A 46 -3.39 -14.49 13.75
CA PRO A 46 -3.85 -13.54 14.77
C PRO A 46 -3.51 -12.10 14.36
N VAL A 47 -4.52 -11.24 14.38
CA VAL A 47 -4.37 -9.82 14.02
C VAL A 47 -4.72 -8.93 15.21
N ARG A 48 -3.94 -7.88 15.40
CA ARG A 48 -4.23 -6.76 16.30
C ARG A 48 -4.29 -5.49 15.48
N ALA A 49 -5.36 -4.71 15.60
CA ALA A 49 -5.51 -3.44 14.90
C ALA A 49 -5.18 -2.27 15.85
N LEU A 50 -4.29 -1.36 15.43
CA LEU A 50 -4.19 -0.06 16.08
C LEU A 50 -5.29 0.85 15.54
N VAL A 51 -6.18 1.26 16.41
CA VAL A 51 -7.34 2.11 16.07
C VAL A 51 -7.30 3.40 16.87
N HIS A 52 -7.70 4.53 16.26
CA HIS A 52 -7.69 5.82 16.95
C HIS A 52 -8.91 5.99 17.87
N ARG A 53 -10.10 5.61 17.41
CA ARG A 53 -11.35 5.78 18.18
C ARG A 53 -12.32 4.61 18.02
N THR A 54 -12.53 4.15 16.80
CA THR A 54 -13.58 3.18 16.48
C THR A 54 -12.98 1.78 16.32
N PRO A 55 -13.33 0.83 17.21
CA PRO A 55 -12.90 -0.55 17.06
C PRO A 55 -13.41 -1.16 15.75
N ILE A 56 -12.64 -2.13 15.25
CA ILE A 56 -13.03 -2.96 14.10
C ILE A 56 -13.68 -4.22 14.64
N THR A 57 -14.86 -4.55 14.12
CA THR A 57 -15.60 -5.74 14.54
C THR A 57 -14.79 -7.02 14.28
N ASP A 58 -14.87 -7.97 15.22
CA ASP A 58 -14.20 -9.27 15.15
C ASP A 58 -12.66 -9.22 15.02
N VAL A 59 -12.05 -8.14 15.49
CA VAL A 59 -10.59 -7.96 15.52
C VAL A 59 -10.16 -7.47 16.90
N THR A 60 -9.09 -8.03 17.44
CA THR A 60 -8.47 -7.47 18.64
C THR A 60 -7.94 -6.07 18.35
N CYS A 61 -8.47 -5.07 19.06
CA CYS A 61 -8.09 -3.67 18.88
C CYS A 61 -7.28 -3.17 20.06
N ALA A 62 -6.22 -2.41 19.77
CA ALA A 62 -5.56 -1.52 20.70
C ALA A 62 -5.91 -0.08 20.33
N VAL A 63 -6.28 0.74 21.32
CA VAL A 63 -6.57 2.16 21.08
C VAL A 63 -5.27 2.94 21.18
N GLY A 64 -4.97 3.76 20.16
CA GLY A 64 -3.75 4.56 20.14
C GLY A 64 -3.70 5.56 19.01
N ASP A 65 -2.74 6.47 19.11
CA ASP A 65 -2.48 7.51 18.12
C ASP A 65 -1.03 7.43 17.65
N ILE A 66 -0.84 7.11 16.39
CA ILE A 66 0.49 6.95 15.80
C ILE A 66 1.29 8.26 15.81
N VAL A 67 0.61 9.43 15.71
CA VAL A 67 1.27 10.74 15.65
C VAL A 67 1.85 11.13 17.00
N THR A 68 1.17 10.79 18.08
CA THR A 68 1.64 11.06 19.46
C THR A 68 2.41 9.91 20.09
N GLY A 69 2.26 8.70 19.52
CA GLY A 69 2.81 7.46 20.11
C GLY A 69 1.98 6.87 21.23
N ALA A 70 0.88 7.51 21.62
CA ALA A 70 0.02 7.02 22.71
C ALA A 70 -0.58 5.65 22.35
N GLY A 71 -0.57 4.72 23.34
CA GLY A 71 -1.13 3.37 23.21
C GLY A 71 -0.27 2.39 22.40
N LEU A 72 0.91 2.77 21.94
CA LEU A 72 1.84 1.85 21.26
C LEU A 72 2.49 0.86 22.25
N ASP A 73 2.72 1.29 23.48
CA ASP A 73 3.19 0.45 24.60
C ASP A 73 2.22 -0.67 24.97
N GLU A 74 0.92 -0.45 24.77
CA GLU A 74 -0.13 -1.46 24.95
C GLU A 74 -0.34 -2.31 23.70
N ALA A 75 -0.12 -1.73 22.51
CA ALA A 75 -0.37 -2.39 21.24
C ALA A 75 0.73 -3.38 20.84
N LEU A 76 1.99 -3.15 21.20
CA LEU A 76 3.16 -3.88 20.70
C LEU A 76 3.54 -5.15 21.46
N PRO A 77 3.33 -5.29 22.79
CA PRO A 77 3.76 -6.49 23.50
C PRO A 77 3.23 -7.79 22.87
N GLY A 78 4.17 -8.74 22.64
CA GLY A 78 3.87 -10.04 22.05
C GLY A 78 3.64 -10.05 20.54
N VAL A 79 3.81 -8.92 19.84
CA VAL A 79 3.64 -8.81 18.40
C VAL A 79 4.85 -9.41 17.67
N GLY A 80 4.60 -10.24 16.65
CA GLY A 80 5.66 -10.85 15.83
C GLY A 80 6.03 -10.03 14.59
N ALA A 81 5.07 -9.27 14.06
CA ALA A 81 5.26 -8.36 12.93
C ALA A 81 4.33 -7.16 13.00
N VAL A 82 4.70 -6.07 12.34
CA VAL A 82 3.87 -4.87 12.17
C VAL A 82 3.76 -4.55 10.69
N ILE A 83 2.53 -4.40 10.18
CA ILE A 83 2.27 -3.85 8.85
C ILE A 83 1.79 -2.42 9.03
N HIS A 84 2.64 -1.44 8.69
CA HIS A 84 2.41 -0.02 8.97
C HIS A 84 1.65 0.68 7.84
N CYS A 85 0.31 0.51 7.80
CA CYS A 85 -0.55 1.10 6.77
C CYS A 85 -1.06 2.51 7.10
N ALA A 86 -0.73 3.07 8.27
CA ALA A 86 -1.14 4.44 8.63
C ALA A 86 -0.44 5.45 7.72
N THR A 87 -1.23 6.28 7.05
CA THR A 87 -0.76 7.31 6.11
C THR A 87 -1.85 8.35 5.89
N ASP A 88 -1.44 9.59 5.65
CA ASP A 88 -2.35 10.68 5.26
C ASP A 88 -1.66 11.61 4.25
N PRO A 89 -2.07 11.60 2.97
CA PRO A 89 -1.48 12.46 1.95
C PRO A 89 -1.56 13.96 2.24
N SER A 90 -2.48 14.37 3.11
CA SER A 90 -2.69 15.77 3.52
C SER A 90 -1.93 16.15 4.80
N ASN A 91 -1.46 15.16 5.56
CA ASN A 91 -0.79 15.38 6.85
C ASN A 91 0.48 14.52 6.98
N ALA A 92 1.60 15.06 6.55
CA ALA A 92 2.90 14.38 6.59
C ALA A 92 3.33 13.90 8.00
N ARG A 93 2.75 14.44 9.08
CA ARG A 93 3.06 13.99 10.45
C ARG A 93 2.58 12.56 10.70
N VAL A 94 1.47 12.14 10.08
CA VAL A 94 0.98 10.76 10.21
C VAL A 94 2.05 9.78 9.72
N ASP A 95 2.67 10.08 8.61
CA ASP A 95 3.73 9.25 8.04
C ASP A 95 5.07 9.42 8.80
N ARG A 96 5.60 10.65 8.93
CA ARG A 96 6.94 10.90 9.50
C ARG A 96 6.99 10.69 11.02
N ASP A 97 6.17 11.46 11.76
CA ASP A 97 6.16 11.37 13.22
C ASP A 97 5.64 9.99 13.65
N GLY A 98 4.60 9.49 12.94
CA GLY A 98 4.02 8.18 13.19
C GLY A 98 5.02 7.05 12.98
N THR A 99 5.77 7.05 11.89
CA THR A 99 6.83 6.04 11.66
C THR A 99 7.90 6.14 12.74
N LEU A 100 8.37 7.35 13.08
CA LEU A 100 9.40 7.55 14.11
C LEU A 100 8.95 7.05 15.48
N ASN A 101 7.73 7.36 15.88
CA ASN A 101 7.16 6.89 17.14
C ASN A 101 7.01 5.36 17.15
N LEU A 102 6.57 4.77 16.03
CA LEU A 102 6.47 3.32 15.90
C LEU A 102 7.85 2.65 16.05
N LEU A 103 8.88 3.15 15.39
CA LEU A 103 10.24 2.59 15.47
C LEU A 103 10.78 2.63 16.91
N ARG A 104 10.62 3.75 17.61
CA ARG A 104 11.02 3.90 19.02
C ARG A 104 10.25 2.93 19.94
N SER A 105 8.97 2.77 19.67
CA SER A 105 8.13 1.86 20.46
C SER A 105 8.44 0.39 20.15
N LEU A 106 8.81 0.06 18.91
CA LEU A 106 9.30 -1.28 18.55
C LEU A 106 10.57 -1.65 19.31
N ASP A 107 11.54 -0.73 19.42
CA ASP A 107 12.77 -0.95 20.19
C ASP A 107 12.48 -1.24 21.66
N ALA A 108 11.48 -0.55 22.22
CA ALA A 108 11.13 -0.68 23.64
C ALA A 108 10.27 -1.91 23.96
N TRP A 109 9.29 -2.23 23.13
CA TRP A 109 8.21 -3.14 23.46
C TRP A 109 8.11 -4.40 22.58
N ALA A 110 8.74 -4.40 21.40
CA ALA A 110 8.76 -5.54 20.48
C ALA A 110 10.03 -5.57 19.61
N PRO A 111 11.24 -5.60 20.20
CA PRO A 111 12.51 -5.42 19.46
C PRO A 111 12.77 -6.52 18.41
N GLY A 112 12.10 -7.68 18.52
CA GLY A 112 12.21 -8.77 17.55
C GLY A 112 11.15 -8.75 16.44
N ALA A 113 10.18 -7.84 16.50
CA ALA A 113 9.11 -7.77 15.53
C ALA A 113 9.61 -7.33 14.14
N HIS A 114 8.98 -7.85 13.09
CA HIS A 114 9.28 -7.49 11.72
C HIS A 114 8.41 -6.32 11.25
N LEU A 115 9.00 -5.16 11.00
CA LEU A 115 8.30 -4.04 10.39
C LEU A 115 8.18 -4.23 8.88
N VAL A 116 6.95 -4.22 8.36
CA VAL A 116 6.67 -4.13 6.92
C VAL A 116 6.09 -2.74 6.64
N LEU A 117 6.81 -1.96 5.83
CA LEU A 117 6.46 -0.59 5.49
C LEU A 117 5.94 -0.51 4.05
N PRO A 118 4.62 -0.31 3.82
CA PRO A 118 4.09 0.01 2.50
C PRO A 118 4.54 1.39 2.04
N SER A 119 5.04 1.46 0.81
CA SER A 119 5.51 2.68 0.16
C SER A 119 5.01 2.77 -1.28
N ILE A 120 5.53 3.72 -2.04
CA ILE A 120 5.08 4.04 -3.39
C ILE A 120 6.23 3.89 -4.38
N VAL A 121 5.96 3.23 -5.52
CA VAL A 121 6.92 3.17 -6.64
C VAL A 121 7.24 4.59 -7.10
N GLY A 122 8.53 4.89 -7.18
CA GLY A 122 9.05 6.19 -7.64
C GLY A 122 9.02 7.31 -6.61
N CYS A 123 8.82 7.04 -5.32
CA CYS A 123 8.77 8.07 -4.28
C CYS A 123 10.07 8.91 -4.20
N TRP A 124 11.21 8.34 -4.51
CA TRP A 124 12.51 9.03 -4.53
C TRP A 124 12.71 9.98 -5.70
N ASN A 125 11.99 9.78 -6.80
CA ASN A 125 12.20 10.48 -8.06
C ASN A 125 11.05 11.43 -8.42
N ASN A 126 10.08 11.63 -7.53
CA ASN A 126 8.92 12.47 -7.77
C ASN A 126 8.86 13.63 -6.77
N PRO A 127 8.75 14.91 -7.22
CA PRO A 127 8.73 16.06 -6.34
C PRO A 127 7.39 16.29 -5.63
N LEU A 128 6.38 15.45 -5.83
CA LEU A 128 5.11 15.54 -5.12
C LEU A 128 5.35 15.39 -3.61
N ALA A 129 4.77 16.29 -2.81
CA ALA A 129 5.00 16.33 -1.36
C ALA A 129 4.76 14.96 -0.69
N TYR A 130 3.67 14.29 -1.02
CA TYR A 130 3.36 12.97 -0.48
C TYR A 130 4.41 11.91 -0.85
N TYR A 131 4.95 11.94 -2.08
CA TYR A 131 6.04 11.03 -2.50
C TYR A 131 7.31 11.28 -1.69
N ARG A 132 7.68 12.55 -1.45
CA ARG A 132 8.81 12.88 -0.58
C ARG A 132 8.58 12.40 0.85
N THR A 133 7.37 12.57 1.38
CA THR A 133 7.01 12.04 2.70
C THR A 133 7.22 10.53 2.76
N LYS A 134 6.84 9.78 1.72
CA LYS A 134 7.08 8.33 1.67
C LYS A 134 8.57 7.99 1.58
N ALA A 135 9.35 8.73 0.82
CA ALA A 135 10.82 8.57 0.80
C ALA A 135 11.45 8.85 2.17
N ASP A 136 10.96 9.86 2.90
CA ASP A 136 11.42 10.12 4.27
C ASP A 136 11.10 8.94 5.22
N THR A 137 9.92 8.31 5.09
CA THR A 137 9.58 7.14 5.91
C THR A 137 10.41 5.90 5.56
N GLU A 138 10.76 5.73 4.28
CA GLU A 138 11.71 4.69 3.87
C GLU A 138 13.09 4.92 4.50
N ASN A 139 13.62 6.16 4.48
CA ASN A 139 14.87 6.51 5.15
C ASN A 139 14.86 6.19 6.65
N LEU A 140 13.75 6.48 7.34
CA LEU A 140 13.60 6.15 8.75
C LEU A 140 13.68 4.62 8.97
N ALA A 141 12.99 3.84 8.16
CA ALA A 141 12.98 2.39 8.26
C ALA A 141 14.32 1.76 7.88
N GLU A 142 15.03 2.28 6.87
CA GLU A 142 16.35 1.82 6.45
C GLU A 142 17.45 2.16 7.47
N SER A 143 17.30 3.29 8.17
CA SER A 143 18.25 3.72 9.21
C SER A 143 18.00 3.04 10.56
N TRP A 144 16.89 2.35 10.73
CA TRP A 144 16.54 1.65 11.95
C TRP A 144 17.35 0.34 12.06
N SER A 145 17.86 0.05 13.26
CA SER A 145 18.66 -1.15 13.53
C SER A 145 17.86 -2.44 13.62
N GLY A 146 16.53 -2.32 13.70
CA GLY A 146 15.64 -3.48 13.76
C GLY A 146 15.35 -4.07 12.37
N ARG A 147 14.46 -5.06 12.34
CA ARG A 147 14.12 -5.79 11.14
C ARG A 147 13.00 -5.09 10.36
N ALA A 148 13.33 -4.45 9.24
CA ALA A 148 12.38 -3.76 8.38
C ALA A 148 12.40 -4.29 6.94
N SER A 149 11.24 -4.31 6.29
CA SER A 149 11.08 -4.57 4.86
C SER A 149 10.20 -3.51 4.22
N ILE A 150 10.65 -2.95 3.11
CA ILE A 150 9.91 -1.94 2.35
C ILE A 150 9.23 -2.60 1.16
N VAL A 151 7.94 -2.32 0.98
CA VAL A 151 7.14 -2.80 -0.15
C VAL A 151 6.52 -1.61 -0.85
N ARG A 152 7.01 -1.30 -2.05
CA ARG A 152 6.51 -0.21 -2.89
C ARG A 152 5.40 -0.72 -3.80
N ALA A 153 4.24 -0.11 -3.76
CA ALA A 153 3.15 -0.40 -4.68
C ALA A 153 2.97 0.72 -5.70
N THR A 154 2.48 0.39 -6.88
CA THR A 154 1.96 1.39 -7.83
C THR A 154 0.59 1.91 -7.37
N GLN A 155 -0.08 2.72 -8.16
CA GLN A 155 -1.35 3.36 -7.80
C GLN A 155 -2.46 2.31 -7.59
N PHE A 156 -3.13 2.32 -6.45
CA PHE A 156 -4.28 1.43 -6.24
C PHE A 156 -5.40 1.68 -7.24
N HIS A 157 -6.15 0.64 -7.59
CA HIS A 157 -7.33 0.75 -8.46
C HIS A 157 -8.31 1.82 -7.98
N THR A 158 -8.52 1.95 -6.66
CA THR A 158 -9.37 2.97 -6.06
C THR A 158 -8.91 4.39 -6.41
N LEU A 159 -7.63 4.69 -6.21
CA LEU A 159 -7.06 5.99 -6.55
C LEU A 159 -7.11 6.25 -8.06
N ALA A 160 -6.76 5.25 -8.87
CA ALA A 160 -6.80 5.36 -10.33
C ALA A 160 -8.21 5.66 -10.82
N HIS A 161 -9.22 5.00 -10.25
CA HIS A 161 -10.64 5.26 -10.51
C HIS A 161 -11.05 6.70 -10.12
N GLU A 162 -10.68 7.17 -8.94
CA GLU A 162 -10.96 8.53 -8.48
C GLU A 162 -10.38 9.59 -9.41
N VAL A 163 -9.14 9.38 -9.87
CA VAL A 163 -8.45 10.29 -10.80
C VAL A 163 -9.19 10.39 -12.13
N VAL A 164 -9.73 9.29 -12.67
CA VAL A 164 -10.37 9.29 -14.00
C VAL A 164 -11.89 9.46 -13.97
N SER A 165 -12.53 9.35 -12.80
CA SER A 165 -13.98 9.45 -12.63
C SER A 165 -14.41 10.72 -11.93
N GLY A 166 -13.57 11.32 -11.09
CA GLY A 166 -13.85 12.51 -10.29
C GLY A 166 -13.91 13.80 -11.10
N ALA A 167 -14.23 14.90 -10.44
CA ALA A 167 -14.25 16.24 -11.06
C ALA A 167 -12.88 16.63 -11.66
N ALA A 168 -11.78 16.12 -11.07
CA ALA A 168 -10.43 16.30 -11.58
C ALA A 168 -10.19 15.57 -12.92
N ALA A 169 -11.00 14.56 -13.27
CA ALA A 169 -10.85 13.82 -14.53
C ALA A 169 -10.89 14.73 -15.77
N ARG A 170 -11.63 15.83 -15.70
CA ARG A 170 -11.68 16.83 -16.79
C ARG A 170 -10.33 17.53 -17.00
N LEU A 171 -9.52 17.63 -15.93
CA LEU A 171 -8.21 18.29 -15.95
C LEU A 171 -7.08 17.29 -16.14
N THR A 172 -7.22 16.08 -15.60
CA THR A 172 -6.16 15.03 -15.59
C THR A 172 -6.34 13.98 -16.68
N GLY A 173 -7.56 13.71 -17.14
CA GLY A 173 -7.84 12.81 -18.27
C GLY A 173 -7.27 13.30 -19.61
N ALA A 174 -6.71 14.50 -19.58
CA ALA A 174 -6.15 15.20 -20.71
C ALA A 174 -4.70 14.84 -21.01
N GLU A 175 -3.93 14.33 -20.06
CA GLU A 175 -2.50 14.13 -20.25
C GLU A 175 -2.22 12.72 -20.76
N SER A 176 -2.22 12.54 -22.08
CA SER A 176 -1.91 11.26 -22.73
C SER A 176 -0.50 10.73 -22.45
N ARG A 177 0.39 11.58 -21.89
CA ARG A 177 1.77 11.20 -21.53
C ARG A 177 1.91 10.61 -20.14
N VAL A 178 0.96 10.88 -19.22
CA VAL A 178 0.97 10.28 -17.88
C VAL A 178 0.43 8.87 -17.97
N ARG A 179 1.24 7.91 -17.54
CA ARG A 179 0.88 6.49 -17.49
C ARG A 179 0.82 6.02 -16.05
N VAL A 180 -0.05 5.05 -15.80
CA VAL A 180 -0.25 4.42 -14.49
C VAL A 180 -0.33 2.90 -14.65
N SER A 181 0.09 2.17 -13.62
CA SER A 181 -0.08 0.72 -13.55
C SER A 181 -0.97 0.39 -12.35
N PRO A 182 -2.30 0.55 -12.47
CA PRO A 182 -3.20 0.37 -11.34
C PRO A 182 -3.09 -1.04 -10.74
N VAL A 183 -3.00 -1.14 -9.42
CA VAL A 183 -2.82 -2.40 -8.71
C VAL A 183 -3.97 -2.68 -7.74
N ASP A 184 -4.32 -3.95 -7.60
CA ASP A 184 -5.35 -4.44 -6.70
C ASP A 184 -4.86 -4.36 -5.24
N PRO A 185 -5.51 -3.55 -4.36
CA PRO A 185 -5.11 -3.44 -2.97
C PRO A 185 -5.19 -4.76 -2.20
N GLU A 186 -6.11 -5.66 -2.54
CA GLU A 186 -6.21 -6.98 -1.91
C GLU A 186 -5.02 -7.87 -2.27
N TRP A 187 -4.56 -7.80 -3.52
CA TRP A 187 -3.35 -8.53 -3.92
C TRP A 187 -2.09 -7.96 -3.25
N VAL A 188 -1.99 -6.62 -3.12
CA VAL A 188 -0.90 -5.98 -2.36
C VAL A 188 -0.94 -6.40 -0.90
N ALA A 189 -2.13 -6.46 -0.29
CA ALA A 189 -2.30 -6.91 1.09
C ALA A 189 -1.79 -8.33 1.30
N ARG A 190 -2.12 -9.28 0.41
CA ARG A 190 -1.54 -10.64 0.44
C ARG A 190 -0.02 -10.61 0.42
N LYS A 191 0.58 -9.79 -0.45
CA LYS A 191 2.05 -9.67 -0.53
C LYS A 191 2.66 -9.06 0.72
N LEU A 192 2.00 -8.11 1.36
CA LEU A 192 2.44 -7.54 2.64
C LEU A 192 2.39 -8.60 3.75
N VAL A 193 1.33 -9.41 3.79
CA VAL A 193 1.22 -10.52 4.74
C VAL A 193 2.30 -11.56 4.46
N ASP A 194 2.52 -11.97 3.20
CA ASP A 194 3.62 -12.87 2.82
C ASP A 194 4.97 -12.34 3.37
N VAL A 195 5.26 -11.04 3.18
CA VAL A 195 6.50 -10.40 3.67
C VAL A 195 6.55 -10.33 5.19
N ALA A 196 5.45 -10.07 5.87
CA ALA A 196 5.42 -10.01 7.33
C ALA A 196 5.77 -11.35 7.99
N LEU A 197 5.52 -12.45 7.30
CA LEU A 197 5.72 -13.82 7.80
C LEU A 197 7.10 -14.41 7.49
N ILE A 198 7.92 -13.78 6.66
CA ILE A 198 9.28 -14.28 6.43
C ILE A 198 10.19 -14.02 7.64
N ARG A 199 11.19 -14.89 7.83
CA ARG A 199 12.10 -14.80 8.99
C ARG A 199 13.14 -13.69 8.90
N THR A 200 13.49 -13.25 7.70
CA THR A 200 14.49 -12.21 7.44
C THR A 200 13.85 -11.02 6.74
N SER A 201 14.41 -9.84 6.92
CA SER A 201 14.00 -8.68 6.12
C SER A 201 14.38 -8.85 4.65
N LEU A 202 13.66 -8.15 3.77
CA LEU A 202 14.03 -8.02 2.38
C LEU A 202 15.34 -7.23 2.26
N ALA A 203 16.27 -7.71 1.44
CA ALA A 203 17.55 -7.02 1.21
C ALA A 203 17.37 -5.72 0.38
N THR A 204 16.32 -5.65 -0.41
CA THR A 204 15.97 -4.48 -1.25
C THR A 204 14.45 -4.30 -1.24
N PRO A 205 13.96 -3.07 -1.44
CA PRO A 205 12.53 -2.82 -1.56
C PRO A 205 11.87 -3.68 -2.64
N LEU A 206 10.76 -4.33 -2.30
CA LEU A 206 9.94 -5.11 -3.23
C LEU A 206 8.98 -4.18 -3.96
N GLU A 207 9.03 -4.15 -5.29
CA GLU A 207 8.04 -3.41 -6.09
C GLU A 207 6.89 -4.31 -6.53
N LEU A 208 5.66 -3.81 -6.32
CA LEU A 208 4.40 -4.45 -6.69
C LEU A 208 3.63 -3.56 -7.66
N ALA A 209 3.18 -4.15 -8.77
CA ALA A 209 2.41 -3.44 -9.78
C ALA A 209 1.22 -4.26 -10.28
N GLY A 210 0.20 -3.58 -10.77
CA GLY A 210 -0.88 -4.25 -11.47
C GLY A 210 -0.43 -4.89 -12.79
N PRO A 211 -1.25 -5.80 -13.33
CA PRO A 211 -0.90 -6.55 -14.54
C PRO A 211 -0.83 -5.65 -15.79
N GLU A 212 -1.51 -4.51 -15.76
CA GLU A 212 -1.72 -3.65 -16.91
C GLU A 212 -1.13 -2.25 -16.65
N THR A 213 -0.78 -1.56 -17.75
CA THR A 213 -0.33 -0.17 -17.72
C THR A 213 -1.15 0.62 -18.73
N PHE A 214 -1.74 1.74 -18.30
CA PHE A 214 -2.59 2.60 -19.10
C PHE A 214 -2.04 4.03 -19.14
N SER A 215 -2.30 4.75 -20.23
CA SER A 215 -2.37 6.20 -20.16
C SER A 215 -3.64 6.60 -19.36
N LEU A 216 -3.67 7.81 -18.80
CA LEU A 216 -4.89 8.29 -18.13
C LEU A 216 -6.09 8.37 -19.09
N GLY A 217 -5.85 8.67 -20.37
CA GLY A 217 -6.89 8.69 -21.40
C GLY A 217 -7.50 7.31 -21.68
N GLU A 218 -6.66 6.28 -21.83
CA GLU A 218 -7.11 4.89 -21.98
C GLU A 218 -7.91 4.43 -20.78
N LEU A 219 -7.41 4.71 -19.57
CA LEU A 219 -8.07 4.34 -18.33
C LEU A 219 -9.42 5.05 -18.16
N SER A 220 -9.50 6.35 -18.52
CA SER A 220 -10.74 7.13 -18.49
C SER A 220 -11.79 6.57 -19.47
N THR A 221 -11.35 6.19 -20.67
CA THR A 221 -12.23 5.61 -21.70
C THR A 221 -12.74 4.23 -21.25
N LEU A 222 -11.86 3.38 -20.76
CA LEU A 222 -12.21 2.06 -20.20
C LEU A 222 -13.21 2.18 -19.05
N THR A 223 -12.93 3.08 -18.10
CA THR A 223 -13.82 3.30 -16.95
C THR A 223 -15.21 3.76 -17.39
N ALA A 224 -15.26 4.73 -18.31
CA ALA A 224 -16.53 5.24 -18.82
C ALA A 224 -17.34 4.14 -19.55
N HIS A 225 -16.67 3.29 -20.31
CA HIS A 225 -17.30 2.15 -21.00
C HIS A 225 -17.89 1.16 -19.99
N LEU A 226 -17.09 0.75 -18.99
CA LEU A 226 -17.52 -0.22 -17.97
C LEU A 226 -18.66 0.32 -17.08
N GLU A 227 -18.70 1.62 -16.84
CA GLU A 227 -19.78 2.27 -16.05
C GLU A 227 -20.95 2.76 -16.91
N SER A 228 -21.00 2.39 -18.20
CA SER A 228 -22.06 2.81 -19.15
C SER A 228 -22.29 4.33 -19.18
N ARG A 229 -21.24 5.11 -19.03
CA ARG A 229 -21.27 6.58 -19.09
C ARG A 229 -20.44 7.12 -20.26
N ARG A 230 -20.66 8.37 -20.62
CA ARG A 230 -19.88 9.01 -21.68
C ARG A 230 -18.45 9.26 -21.21
N PRO A 231 -17.42 8.96 -22.05
CA PRO A 231 -16.05 9.32 -21.75
C PRO A 231 -15.88 10.83 -21.52
N VAL A 232 -15.05 11.17 -20.54
CA VAL A 232 -14.68 12.56 -20.32
C VAL A 232 -13.81 12.99 -21.51
N ARG A 233 -14.19 14.07 -22.20
CA ARG A 233 -13.36 14.66 -23.26
C ARG A 233 -12.05 15.12 -22.65
N SER A 234 -10.96 14.52 -23.08
CA SER A 234 -9.63 14.94 -22.67
C SER A 234 -9.25 16.24 -23.38
N VAL A 235 -8.76 17.21 -22.63
CA VAL A 235 -8.12 18.42 -23.15
C VAL A 235 -6.62 18.23 -22.94
N GLN A 236 -5.79 18.38 -23.96
CA GLN A 236 -4.35 18.32 -23.76
C GLN A 236 -3.90 19.52 -22.91
N VAL A 237 -3.49 19.24 -21.68
CA VAL A 237 -2.90 20.25 -20.80
C VAL A 237 -1.38 20.18 -20.95
N PRO A 238 -0.70 21.32 -21.22
CA PRO A 238 0.75 21.32 -21.26
C PRO A 238 1.35 20.79 -19.96
N THR A 239 2.37 19.94 -20.04
CA THR A 239 3.11 19.39 -18.90
C THR A 239 3.92 20.48 -18.19
N LEU A 240 3.22 21.42 -17.55
CA LEU A 240 3.80 22.52 -16.77
C LEU A 240 4.02 22.07 -15.33
N GLY A 241 5.21 22.31 -14.80
CA GLY A 241 5.58 21.98 -13.42
C GLY A 241 6.33 20.65 -13.26
N GLY A 242 7.08 20.57 -12.17
CA GLY A 242 7.97 19.44 -11.89
C GLY A 242 7.25 18.11 -11.66
N VAL A 243 6.10 18.15 -10.99
CA VAL A 243 5.29 16.97 -10.67
C VAL A 243 4.74 16.29 -11.93
N LEU A 244 4.02 17.05 -12.79
CA LEU A 244 3.47 16.49 -14.02
C LEU A 244 4.57 16.00 -14.97
N ARG A 245 5.69 16.71 -15.03
CA ARG A 245 6.85 16.30 -15.82
C ARG A 245 7.46 15.00 -15.30
N SER A 246 7.49 14.79 -14.00
CA SER A 246 7.97 13.56 -13.38
C SER A 246 7.06 12.38 -13.76
N PHE A 247 5.75 12.50 -13.61
CA PHE A 247 4.79 11.49 -14.05
C PHE A 247 4.84 11.20 -15.56
N ALA A 248 4.98 12.23 -16.39
CA ALA A 248 5.12 12.06 -17.83
C ALA A 248 6.41 11.32 -18.25
N ARG A 249 7.46 11.38 -17.42
CA ARG A 249 8.68 10.58 -17.55
C ARG A 249 8.52 9.14 -17.04
N GLY A 250 7.39 8.79 -16.44
CA GLY A 250 7.11 7.45 -15.95
C GLY A 250 7.78 7.12 -14.61
N THR A 251 8.15 8.11 -13.79
CA THR A 251 8.80 7.83 -12.48
C THR A 251 7.92 7.03 -11.52
N ASN A 252 6.62 7.00 -11.75
CA ASN A 252 5.62 6.25 -11.01
C ASN A 252 5.32 4.85 -11.60
N LEU A 253 5.99 4.48 -12.68
CA LEU A 253 5.87 3.16 -13.29
C LEU A 253 6.83 2.18 -12.63
N PRO A 254 6.46 0.90 -12.55
CA PRO A 254 7.28 -0.12 -11.92
C PRO A 254 8.55 -0.39 -12.72
N GLY A 255 9.63 -0.73 -12.02
CA GLY A 255 10.86 -1.23 -12.63
C GLY A 255 10.67 -2.61 -13.27
N GLU A 256 11.69 -3.06 -14.02
CA GLU A 256 11.67 -4.36 -14.73
C GLU A 256 11.52 -5.55 -13.80
N GLN A 257 12.04 -5.46 -12.57
CA GLN A 257 11.99 -6.52 -11.57
C GLN A 257 10.73 -6.50 -10.71
N ALA A 258 9.82 -5.55 -10.93
CA ALA A 258 8.59 -5.44 -10.18
C ALA A 258 7.72 -6.69 -10.36
N LYS A 259 7.17 -7.21 -9.26
CA LYS A 259 6.18 -8.27 -9.32
C LYS A 259 4.85 -7.69 -9.79
N ARG A 260 4.28 -8.30 -10.84
CA ARG A 260 2.98 -7.90 -11.38
C ARG A 260 1.93 -8.93 -11.02
N GLY A 261 0.72 -8.47 -10.68
CA GLY A 261 -0.39 -9.38 -10.37
C GLY A 261 -1.62 -8.67 -9.80
N GLY A 262 -2.52 -9.47 -9.24
CA GLY A 262 -3.83 -9.02 -8.80
C GLY A 262 -4.85 -9.02 -9.93
N ARG A 263 -6.10 -8.63 -9.62
CA ARG A 263 -7.16 -8.44 -10.62
C ARG A 263 -6.74 -7.35 -11.60
N THR A 264 -7.16 -7.48 -12.85
CA THR A 264 -7.11 -6.36 -13.80
C THR A 264 -8.01 -5.21 -13.29
N TYR A 265 -7.78 -4.00 -13.79
CA TYR A 265 -8.63 -2.87 -13.43
C TYR A 265 -10.10 -3.12 -13.79
N ALA A 266 -10.35 -3.73 -14.95
CA ALA A 266 -11.70 -4.09 -15.39
C ALA A 266 -12.35 -5.13 -14.47
N GLN A 267 -11.63 -6.18 -14.08
CA GLN A 267 -12.13 -7.19 -13.14
C GLN A 267 -12.44 -6.60 -11.75
N TRP A 268 -11.58 -5.71 -11.27
CA TRP A 268 -11.80 -5.03 -9.99
C TRP A 268 -13.04 -4.13 -10.06
N LEU A 269 -13.23 -3.36 -11.13
CA LEU A 269 -14.36 -2.45 -11.28
C LEU A 269 -15.69 -3.22 -11.42
N ALA A 270 -15.68 -4.36 -12.12
CA ALA A 270 -16.86 -5.22 -12.27
C ALA A 270 -17.30 -5.92 -10.96
N ALA A 271 -16.39 -6.06 -9.99
CA ALA A 271 -16.68 -6.67 -8.69
C ALA A 271 -17.10 -5.65 -7.61
N ARG A 272 -17.25 -4.37 -7.96
CA ARG A 272 -17.57 -3.27 -7.06
C ARG A 272 -19.07 -2.99 -7.02
#